data_edb7df3c63b6b248fb92b81418ffe978
#
_entry.id   edb7df3c63b6b248fb92b81418ffe978
#
_cell.length_a   1.000
_cell.length_b   1.000
_cell.length_c   1.000
_cell.angle_alpha   90.00
_cell.angle_beta   90.00
_cell.angle_gamma   90.00
#
_symmetry.space_group_name_H-M   'P 1'
#
loop_
_entity.id
_entity.type
_entity.pdbx_description
1 polymer ?
#
loop_
_entity_poly.entity_id
_entity_poly.type
_entity_poly.pdbx_seq_one_letter_code
_entity_poly.pdbx_strand_id
1 'polypeptide(L)'
;MRVPISQKYVLQVFSHFLGLSLFVFVSIFVMVNFVQIVVQGALGGFSFYFLAYSILYLLPNMISMSLPISFLLAVLLALGQLSQEGEIVALRAGGFSFTEILAAMFWASVLACALLLAVNNWFGPVALKRSTDYTLTMINRVTKVELKPRTFQRISDWVIYSDDVDAISRGLKGVKLVRRLNVKNEPVLVTKINAEEGTYAVLRERGIAIELRKGQFSQTDYKDAGKVLYGDFSSYKTLIPFFSTSVDSRSLYAREISTTGLIKRISAVDADTAGKYRIEIASRLAMALTPLVFFLIGAPLGVVLEGRGRSAGFTFSLLIIFLYYGLSITSMVLARKYDVLFPWAMFVPAVGGAALGLWMWKKRLYAR
;
A
#
# COMPACT_ATOMS: atom_id res chain seq x y z
N MET A 1 26.62 -21.56 -18.73
CA MET A 1 27.27 -22.01 -17.48
C MET A 1 26.47 -23.17 -16.91
N ARG A 2 27.08 -24.34 -16.73
CA ARG A 2 26.44 -25.48 -16.05
C ARG A 2 26.46 -25.20 -14.54
N VAL A 3 25.29 -25.00 -13.95
CA VAL A 3 25.14 -24.85 -12.50
C VAL A 3 25.58 -26.15 -11.84
N PRO A 4 26.54 -26.16 -10.90
CA PRO A 4 26.96 -27.36 -10.23
C PRO A 4 25.78 -28.02 -9.50
N ILE A 5 25.82 -29.36 -9.42
CA ILE A 5 24.72 -30.17 -8.84
C ILE A 5 24.35 -29.69 -7.43
N SER A 6 25.37 -29.34 -6.63
CA SER A 6 25.19 -28.79 -5.28
C SER A 6 24.37 -27.50 -5.25
N GLN A 7 24.61 -26.55 -6.16
CA GLN A 7 23.86 -25.31 -6.24
C GLN A 7 22.42 -25.54 -6.72
N LYS A 8 22.20 -26.50 -7.63
CA LYS A 8 20.87 -26.88 -8.08
C LYS A 8 20.05 -27.46 -6.92
N TYR A 9 20.66 -28.29 -6.09
CA TYR A 9 20.01 -28.86 -4.92
C TYR A 9 19.61 -27.78 -3.89
N VAL A 10 20.57 -26.93 -3.52
CA VAL A 10 20.31 -25.81 -2.60
C VAL A 10 19.20 -24.89 -3.14
N LEU A 11 19.22 -24.60 -4.45
CA LEU A 11 18.18 -23.81 -5.09
C LEU A 11 16.81 -24.51 -5.06
N GLN A 12 16.77 -25.81 -5.20
CA GLN A 12 15.52 -26.60 -5.13
C GLN A 12 14.91 -26.53 -3.73
N VAL A 13 15.69 -26.72 -2.67
CA VAL A 13 15.25 -26.59 -1.29
C VAL A 13 14.74 -25.16 -1.01
N PHE A 14 15.53 -24.16 -1.42
CA PHE A 14 15.15 -22.76 -1.28
C PHE A 14 13.85 -22.43 -2.04
N SER A 15 13.72 -22.87 -3.29
CA SER A 15 12.52 -22.58 -4.10
C SER A 15 11.26 -23.22 -3.54
N HIS A 16 11.36 -24.38 -2.93
CA HIS A 16 10.25 -25.03 -2.22
C HIS A 16 9.75 -24.14 -1.07
N PHE A 17 10.65 -23.68 -0.20
CA PHE A 17 10.28 -22.77 0.90
C PHE A 17 9.80 -21.42 0.39
N LEU A 18 10.40 -20.89 -0.69
CA LEU A 18 9.96 -19.63 -1.29
C LEU A 18 8.52 -19.74 -1.83
N GLY A 19 8.22 -20.82 -2.54
CA GLY A 19 6.87 -21.06 -3.06
C GLY A 19 5.83 -21.18 -1.95
N LEU A 20 6.15 -21.97 -0.91
CA LEU A 20 5.26 -22.16 0.25
C LEU A 20 5.04 -20.85 1.00
N SER A 21 6.11 -20.13 1.32
CA SER A 21 6.04 -18.85 2.03
C SER A 21 5.28 -17.79 1.20
N LEU A 22 5.55 -17.73 -0.10
CA LEU A 22 4.87 -16.80 -1.00
C LEU A 22 3.37 -17.08 -1.07
N PHE A 23 2.99 -18.36 -1.18
CA PHE A 23 1.59 -18.77 -1.16
C PHE A 23 0.88 -18.33 0.13
N VAL A 24 1.50 -18.56 1.29
CA VAL A 24 0.96 -18.18 2.60
C VAL A 24 0.78 -16.67 2.70
N PHE A 25 1.83 -15.87 2.41
CA PHE A 25 1.75 -14.43 2.54
C PHE A 25 0.81 -13.79 1.51
N VAL A 26 0.80 -14.27 0.27
CA VAL A 26 -0.18 -13.81 -0.73
C VAL A 26 -1.60 -14.11 -0.27
N SER A 27 -1.87 -15.30 0.27
CA SER A 27 -3.19 -15.66 0.79
C SER A 27 -3.63 -14.75 1.94
N ILE A 28 -2.71 -14.39 2.85
CA ILE A 28 -2.99 -13.43 3.93
C ILE A 28 -3.34 -12.04 3.34
N PHE A 29 -2.56 -11.54 2.39
CA PHE A 29 -2.86 -10.25 1.74
C PHE A 29 -4.16 -10.28 0.94
N VAL A 30 -4.45 -11.39 0.24
CA VAL A 30 -5.74 -11.59 -0.44
C VAL A 30 -6.89 -11.52 0.57
N MET A 31 -6.77 -12.21 1.71
CA MET A 31 -7.80 -12.21 2.75
C MET A 31 -8.03 -10.81 3.33
N VAL A 32 -6.97 -10.07 3.64
CA VAL A 32 -7.07 -8.69 4.16
C VAL A 32 -7.76 -7.76 3.15
N ASN A 33 -7.36 -7.81 1.88
CA ASN A 33 -7.97 -6.98 0.84
C ASN A 33 -9.40 -7.43 0.53
N PHE A 34 -9.69 -8.73 0.56
CA PHE A 34 -11.05 -9.27 0.41
C PHE A 34 -11.99 -8.68 1.46
N VAL A 35 -11.60 -8.70 2.74
CA VAL A 35 -12.39 -8.10 3.82
C VAL A 35 -12.61 -6.61 3.58
N GLN A 36 -11.57 -5.86 3.18
CA GLN A 36 -11.71 -4.44 2.88
C GLN A 36 -12.69 -4.17 1.74
N ILE A 37 -12.62 -4.94 0.64
CA ILE A 37 -13.52 -4.80 -0.50
C ILE A 37 -14.96 -5.16 -0.11
N VAL A 38 -15.16 -6.22 0.66
CA VAL A 38 -16.49 -6.65 1.14
C VAL A 38 -17.11 -5.61 2.05
N VAL A 39 -16.36 -5.07 3.01
CA VAL A 39 -16.86 -4.02 3.93
C VAL A 39 -17.25 -2.75 3.17
N GLN A 40 -16.44 -2.34 2.18
CA GLN A 40 -16.76 -1.19 1.31
C GLN A 40 -17.95 -1.49 0.40
N GLY A 41 -18.10 -2.72 -0.03
CA GLY A 41 -19.13 -3.20 -0.95
C GLY A 41 -20.44 -3.62 -0.31
N ALA A 42 -20.46 -3.88 1.00
CA ALA A 42 -21.68 -4.31 1.72
C ALA A 42 -22.82 -3.30 1.61
N LEU A 43 -22.51 -2.03 1.37
CA LEU A 43 -23.48 -0.95 1.11
C LEU A 43 -24.04 -0.92 -0.33
N GLY A 44 -23.42 -1.69 -1.26
CA GLY A 44 -23.72 -1.59 -2.70
C GLY A 44 -24.19 -2.87 -3.39
N GLY A 45 -24.30 -4.01 -2.70
CA GLY A 45 -24.80 -5.26 -3.32
C GLY A 45 -23.94 -5.81 -4.44
N PHE A 46 -22.60 -5.86 -4.24
CA PHE A 46 -21.65 -6.28 -5.26
C PHE A 46 -21.74 -7.76 -5.64
N SER A 47 -21.63 -8.03 -6.94
CA SER A 47 -21.56 -9.37 -7.51
C SER A 47 -20.24 -10.08 -7.15
N PHE A 48 -20.25 -11.42 -7.05
CA PHE A 48 -19.06 -12.24 -6.89
C PHE A 48 -17.98 -11.94 -7.97
N TYR A 49 -18.40 -11.70 -9.19
CA TYR A 49 -17.48 -11.31 -10.28
C TYR A 49 -16.71 -10.02 -9.99
N PHE A 50 -17.36 -9.04 -9.34
CA PHE A 50 -16.69 -7.82 -8.93
C PHE A 50 -15.55 -8.10 -7.95
N LEU A 51 -15.79 -8.94 -6.96
CA LEU A 51 -14.79 -9.32 -5.97
C LEU A 51 -13.60 -10.03 -6.63
N ALA A 52 -13.88 -11.01 -7.50
CA ALA A 52 -12.86 -11.77 -8.20
C ALA A 52 -11.97 -10.88 -9.10
N TYR A 53 -12.55 -9.99 -9.89
CA TYR A 53 -11.79 -9.06 -10.74
C TYR A 53 -10.98 -8.06 -9.91
N SER A 54 -11.54 -7.50 -8.84
CA SER A 54 -10.83 -6.57 -7.96
C SER A 54 -9.60 -7.21 -7.34
N ILE A 55 -9.72 -8.45 -6.83
CA ILE A 55 -8.60 -9.21 -6.29
C ILE A 55 -7.56 -9.50 -7.37
N LEU A 56 -7.99 -9.92 -8.57
CA LEU A 56 -7.08 -10.25 -9.67
C LEU A 56 -6.20 -9.04 -10.06
N TYR A 57 -6.79 -7.85 -10.15
CA TYR A 57 -6.04 -6.63 -10.43
C TYR A 57 -5.11 -6.21 -9.28
N LEU A 58 -5.41 -6.57 -8.04
CA LEU A 58 -4.55 -6.27 -6.90
C LEU A 58 -3.41 -7.29 -6.71
N LEU A 59 -3.49 -8.48 -7.33
CA LEU A 59 -2.48 -9.54 -7.20
C LEU A 59 -1.03 -9.06 -7.43
N PRO A 60 -0.70 -8.29 -8.48
CA PRO A 60 0.67 -7.83 -8.70
C PRO A 60 1.21 -7.03 -7.50
N ASN A 61 0.37 -6.19 -6.91
CA ASN A 61 0.74 -5.41 -5.74
C ASN A 61 0.92 -6.28 -4.49
N MET A 62 0.05 -7.28 -4.31
CA MET A 62 0.16 -8.25 -3.20
C MET A 62 1.43 -9.09 -3.32
N ILE A 63 1.76 -9.58 -4.52
CA ILE A 63 3.01 -10.30 -4.79
C ILE A 63 4.21 -9.42 -4.48
N SER A 64 4.17 -8.15 -4.89
CA SER A 64 5.26 -7.19 -4.62
C SER A 64 5.53 -7.01 -3.12
N MET A 65 4.49 -7.00 -2.29
CA MET A 65 4.64 -6.89 -0.83
C MET A 65 5.05 -8.22 -0.18
N SER A 66 4.55 -9.34 -0.70
CA SER A 66 4.79 -10.68 -0.15
C SER A 66 6.18 -11.21 -0.49
N LEU A 67 6.69 -10.94 -1.69
CA LEU A 67 7.91 -11.55 -2.21
C LEU A 67 9.15 -11.29 -1.32
N PRO A 68 9.44 -10.06 -0.86
CA PRO A 68 10.60 -9.83 0.02
C PRO A 68 10.48 -10.59 1.35
N ILE A 69 9.28 -10.58 1.95
CA ILE A 69 8.99 -11.27 3.21
C ILE A 69 9.22 -12.77 3.06
N SER A 70 8.63 -13.34 2.00
CA SER A 70 8.77 -14.75 1.66
C SER A 70 10.20 -15.13 1.35
N PHE A 71 10.97 -14.22 0.73
CA PHE A 71 12.36 -14.43 0.39
C PHE A 71 13.23 -14.62 1.64
N LEU A 72 13.12 -13.72 2.63
CA LEU A 72 13.87 -13.84 3.88
C LEU A 72 13.52 -15.13 4.62
N LEU A 73 12.22 -15.42 4.74
CA LEU A 73 11.74 -16.62 5.39
C LEU A 73 12.28 -17.88 4.69
N ALA A 74 12.23 -17.91 3.36
CA ALA A 74 12.74 -19.02 2.57
C ALA A 74 14.26 -19.23 2.75
N VAL A 75 15.06 -18.14 2.77
CA VAL A 75 16.50 -18.24 3.03
C VAL A 75 16.76 -18.85 4.40
N LEU A 76 16.11 -18.37 5.45
CA LEU A 76 16.34 -18.86 6.81
C LEU A 76 15.84 -20.29 7.02
N LEU A 77 14.67 -20.65 6.44
CA LEU A 77 14.15 -22.02 6.54
C LEU A 77 15.00 -23.02 5.73
N ALA A 78 15.39 -22.66 4.51
CA ALA A 78 16.22 -23.52 3.67
C ALA A 78 17.59 -23.77 4.32
N LEU A 79 18.27 -22.72 4.77
CA LEU A 79 19.55 -22.87 5.46
C LEU A 79 19.40 -23.60 6.79
N GLY A 80 18.33 -23.34 7.53
CA GLY A 80 18.01 -24.06 8.77
C GLY A 80 17.80 -25.55 8.54
N GLN A 81 17.13 -25.94 7.45
CA GLN A 81 16.96 -27.36 7.08
C GLN A 81 18.29 -28.00 6.69
N LEU A 82 19.00 -27.40 5.73
CA LEU A 82 20.29 -27.93 5.25
C LEU A 82 21.30 -28.05 6.38
N SER A 83 21.25 -27.16 7.37
CA SER A 83 22.11 -27.21 8.55
C SER A 83 21.70 -28.35 9.50
N GLN A 84 20.41 -28.55 9.77
CA GLN A 84 19.92 -29.62 10.62
C GLN A 84 20.25 -31.02 10.07
N GLU A 85 20.17 -31.17 8.76
CA GLU A 85 20.48 -32.43 8.07
C GLU A 85 21.96 -32.64 7.90
N GLY A 86 22.85 -31.72 8.38
CA GLY A 86 24.28 -31.78 8.28
C GLY A 86 24.84 -31.55 6.86
N GLU A 87 23.99 -31.18 5.92
CA GLU A 87 24.35 -31.08 4.51
C GLU A 87 25.30 -29.92 4.22
N ILE A 88 25.17 -28.80 4.96
CA ILE A 88 26.12 -27.68 4.85
C ILE A 88 27.52 -28.14 5.24
N VAL A 89 27.64 -28.93 6.31
CA VAL A 89 28.92 -29.48 6.78
C VAL A 89 29.47 -30.48 5.75
N ALA A 90 28.62 -31.35 5.20
CA ALA A 90 29.03 -32.31 4.17
C ALA A 90 29.52 -31.61 2.89
N LEU A 91 28.81 -30.58 2.42
CA LEU A 91 29.24 -29.77 1.26
C LEU A 91 30.59 -29.09 1.51
N ARG A 92 30.80 -28.54 2.71
CA ARG A 92 32.08 -27.94 3.10
C ARG A 92 33.23 -28.96 3.19
N ALA A 93 32.94 -30.12 3.74
CA ALA A 93 33.91 -31.23 3.76
C ALA A 93 34.29 -31.69 2.33
N GLY A 94 33.34 -31.58 1.38
CA GLY A 94 33.57 -31.80 -0.04
C GLY A 94 34.31 -30.67 -0.76
N GLY A 95 34.78 -29.62 -0.02
CA GLY A 95 35.64 -28.54 -0.56
C GLY A 95 34.86 -27.34 -1.11
N PHE A 96 33.52 -27.31 -1.00
CA PHE A 96 32.74 -26.15 -1.43
C PHE A 96 32.83 -25.00 -0.43
N SER A 97 33.10 -23.80 -0.92
CA SER A 97 33.09 -22.59 -0.12
C SER A 97 31.63 -22.16 0.20
N PHE A 98 31.42 -21.42 1.29
CA PHE A 98 30.11 -20.87 1.61
C PHE A 98 29.54 -19.99 0.49
N THR A 99 30.38 -19.20 -0.15
CA THR A 99 30.00 -18.33 -1.26
C THR A 99 29.47 -19.12 -2.46
N GLU A 100 30.09 -20.29 -2.74
CA GLU A 100 29.60 -21.18 -3.80
C GLU A 100 28.26 -21.82 -3.47
N ILE A 101 28.08 -22.26 -2.22
CA ILE A 101 26.80 -22.83 -1.75
C ILE A 101 25.68 -21.81 -1.85
N LEU A 102 25.92 -20.57 -1.43
CA LEU A 102 24.95 -19.49 -1.39
C LEU A 102 24.77 -18.75 -2.73
N ALA A 103 25.63 -18.98 -3.73
CA ALA A 103 25.61 -18.27 -5.00
C ALA A 103 24.26 -18.40 -5.73
N ALA A 104 23.62 -19.57 -5.66
CA ALA A 104 22.31 -19.78 -6.27
C ALA A 104 21.22 -18.90 -5.64
N MET A 105 21.22 -18.75 -4.31
CA MET A 105 20.28 -17.87 -3.58
C MET A 105 20.58 -16.39 -3.84
N PHE A 106 21.86 -16.03 -4.01
CA PHE A 106 22.25 -14.67 -4.41
C PHE A 106 21.65 -14.30 -5.77
N TRP A 107 21.83 -15.15 -6.78
CA TRP A 107 21.25 -14.90 -8.10
C TRP A 107 19.72 -14.91 -8.09
N ALA A 108 19.10 -15.73 -7.24
CA ALA A 108 17.66 -15.69 -7.00
C ALA A 108 17.24 -14.34 -6.39
N SER A 109 18.04 -13.76 -5.48
CA SER A 109 17.74 -12.42 -4.92
C SER A 109 17.83 -11.32 -5.97
N VAL A 110 18.83 -11.39 -6.87
CA VAL A 110 18.96 -10.43 -7.98
C VAL A 110 17.78 -10.55 -8.94
N LEU A 111 17.36 -11.78 -9.26
CA LEU A 111 16.18 -12.01 -10.10
C LEU A 111 14.89 -11.48 -9.42
N ALA A 112 14.73 -11.71 -8.12
CA ALA A 112 13.61 -11.18 -7.36
C ALA A 112 13.61 -9.64 -7.35
N CYS A 113 14.77 -8.98 -7.20
CA CYS A 113 14.90 -7.53 -7.32
C CYS A 113 14.48 -7.05 -8.73
N ALA A 114 14.95 -7.70 -9.78
CA ALA A 114 14.57 -7.34 -11.15
C ALA A 114 13.06 -7.49 -11.40
N LEU A 115 12.47 -8.57 -10.89
CA LEU A 115 11.03 -8.80 -10.94
C LEU A 115 10.25 -7.69 -10.20
N LEU A 116 10.68 -7.36 -8.98
CA LEU A 116 10.05 -6.29 -8.20
C LEU A 116 10.22 -4.91 -8.84
N LEU A 117 11.37 -4.62 -9.46
CA LEU A 117 11.55 -3.41 -10.25
C LEU A 117 10.51 -3.33 -11.37
N ALA A 118 10.30 -4.41 -12.13
CA ALA A 118 9.32 -4.45 -13.19
C ALA A 118 7.89 -4.29 -12.64
N VAL A 119 7.55 -5.03 -11.59
CA VAL A 119 6.21 -4.97 -10.98
C VAL A 119 5.94 -3.59 -10.40
N ASN A 120 6.83 -3.04 -9.58
CA ASN A 120 6.58 -1.76 -8.89
C ASN A 120 6.57 -0.55 -9.82
N ASN A 121 7.30 -0.60 -10.94
CA ASN A 121 7.41 0.55 -11.84
C ASN A 121 6.40 0.55 -12.98
N TRP A 122 5.95 -0.62 -13.45
CA TRP A 122 5.07 -0.72 -14.62
C TRP A 122 3.78 -1.51 -14.34
N PHE A 123 3.87 -2.77 -13.93
CA PHE A 123 2.70 -3.65 -13.82
C PHE A 123 1.79 -3.26 -12.66
N GLY A 124 2.35 -2.99 -11.48
CA GLY A 124 1.61 -2.64 -10.27
C GLY A 124 0.77 -1.37 -10.42
N PRO A 125 1.35 -0.23 -10.86
CA PRO A 125 0.60 0.99 -11.10
C PRO A 125 -0.56 0.83 -12.09
N VAL A 126 -0.32 0.13 -13.21
CA VAL A 126 -1.37 -0.11 -14.23
C VAL A 126 -2.48 -0.99 -13.67
N ALA A 127 -2.13 -2.05 -12.94
CA ALA A 127 -3.09 -2.95 -12.31
C ALA A 127 -3.91 -2.24 -11.22
N LEU A 128 -3.25 -1.44 -10.38
CA LEU A 128 -3.90 -0.66 -9.34
C LEU A 128 -4.89 0.35 -9.95
N LYS A 129 -4.47 1.08 -10.99
CA LYS A 129 -5.35 2.01 -11.70
C LYS A 129 -6.58 1.31 -12.26
N ARG A 130 -6.41 0.16 -12.93
CA ARG A 130 -7.55 -0.62 -13.45
C ARG A 130 -8.48 -1.10 -12.33
N SER A 131 -7.93 -1.51 -11.19
CA SER A 131 -8.73 -1.89 -10.02
C SER A 131 -9.57 -0.72 -9.52
N THR A 132 -8.97 0.47 -9.40
CA THR A 132 -9.67 1.70 -8.99
C THR A 132 -10.74 2.08 -10.01
N ASP A 133 -10.41 2.15 -11.31
CA ASP A 133 -11.35 2.51 -12.37
C ASP A 133 -12.53 1.52 -12.42
N TYR A 134 -12.26 0.21 -12.24
CA TYR A 134 -13.28 -0.82 -12.20
C TYR A 134 -14.19 -0.67 -10.98
N THR A 135 -13.62 -0.41 -9.81
CA THR A 135 -14.35 -0.16 -8.56
C THR A 135 -15.26 1.06 -8.70
N LEU A 136 -14.72 2.16 -9.26
CA LEU A 136 -15.49 3.39 -9.52
C LEU A 136 -16.66 3.15 -10.48
N THR A 137 -16.42 2.41 -11.56
CA THR A 137 -17.45 2.08 -12.54
C THR A 137 -18.58 1.25 -11.93
N MET A 138 -18.24 0.29 -11.05
CA MET A 138 -19.23 -0.56 -10.40
C MET A 138 -20.04 0.21 -9.35
N ILE A 139 -19.39 1.01 -8.51
CA ILE A 139 -20.08 1.87 -7.57
C ILE A 139 -21.06 2.77 -8.31
N ASN A 140 -20.66 3.34 -9.44
CA ASN A 140 -21.54 4.19 -10.26
C ASN A 140 -22.72 3.42 -10.91
N ARG A 141 -22.58 2.12 -11.17
CA ARG A 141 -23.68 1.28 -11.70
C ARG A 141 -24.67 0.84 -10.64
N VAL A 142 -24.15 0.54 -9.44
CA VAL A 142 -24.95 -0.01 -8.33
C VAL A 142 -25.62 1.11 -7.53
N THR A 143 -25.02 2.29 -7.48
CA THR A 143 -25.55 3.39 -6.71
C THR A 143 -26.72 4.06 -7.46
N LYS A 144 -27.90 3.45 -7.38
CA LYS A 144 -29.09 4.25 -7.22
C LYS A 144 -28.93 4.96 -5.88
N VAL A 145 -28.29 6.14 -5.88
CA VAL A 145 -28.23 6.97 -4.67
C VAL A 145 -29.64 7.48 -4.44
N GLU A 146 -30.44 6.69 -3.75
CA GLU A 146 -31.67 7.12 -3.16
C GLU A 146 -31.33 7.74 -1.81
N LEU A 147 -31.40 9.06 -1.74
CA LEU A 147 -31.31 9.73 -0.47
C LEU A 147 -32.53 9.30 0.36
N LYS A 148 -32.29 8.70 1.52
CA LYS A 148 -33.39 8.26 2.42
C LYS A 148 -33.79 9.42 3.31
N PRO A 149 -35.10 9.69 3.44
CA PRO A 149 -35.57 10.73 4.34
C PRO A 149 -35.24 10.38 5.80
N ARG A 150 -35.07 11.39 6.63
CA ARG A 150 -34.81 11.32 8.07
C ARG A 150 -33.63 10.46 8.48
N THR A 151 -32.62 10.34 7.60
CA THR A 151 -31.43 9.52 7.85
C THR A 151 -30.17 10.30 7.53
N PHE A 152 -29.19 10.28 8.45
CA PHE A 152 -27.87 10.82 8.16
C PHE A 152 -27.09 9.87 7.26
N GLN A 153 -26.79 10.30 6.05
CA GLN A 153 -26.03 9.53 5.08
C GLN A 153 -24.67 10.17 4.86
N ARG A 154 -23.62 9.39 5.02
CA ARG A 154 -22.26 9.87 4.78
C ARG A 154 -21.82 9.52 3.37
N ILE A 155 -21.48 10.54 2.59
CA ILE A 155 -20.94 10.39 1.23
C ILE A 155 -19.64 11.17 1.19
N SER A 156 -18.53 10.44 1.10
CA SER A 156 -17.18 11.01 1.16
C SER A 156 -16.97 11.84 2.44
N ASP A 157 -16.61 13.11 2.33
CA ASP A 157 -16.37 14.04 3.45
C ASP A 157 -17.65 14.77 3.88
N TRP A 158 -18.77 14.45 3.26
CA TRP A 158 -20.05 15.08 3.54
C TRP A 158 -20.99 14.16 4.29
N VAL A 159 -21.73 14.72 5.21
CA VAL A 159 -22.89 14.10 5.83
C VAL A 159 -24.13 14.85 5.35
N ILE A 160 -25.06 14.12 4.75
CA ILE A 160 -26.30 14.65 4.19
C ILE A 160 -27.46 14.16 5.06
N TYR A 161 -28.34 15.05 5.41
CA TYR A 161 -29.60 14.74 6.06
C TYR A 161 -30.72 15.53 5.35
N SER A 162 -31.91 14.93 5.16
CA SER A 162 -33.12 15.61 4.69
C SER A 162 -34.32 15.11 5.47
N ASP A 163 -35.22 15.99 5.80
CA ASP A 163 -36.46 15.64 6.48
C ASP A 163 -37.42 14.88 5.54
N ASP A 164 -37.45 15.26 4.26
CA ASP A 164 -38.25 14.61 3.22
C ASP A 164 -37.49 14.56 1.90
N VAL A 165 -37.72 13.50 1.13
CA VAL A 165 -37.07 13.24 -0.17
C VAL A 165 -38.14 12.79 -1.17
N ASP A 166 -38.38 13.59 -2.18
CA ASP A 166 -39.21 13.19 -3.30
C ASP A 166 -38.35 12.53 -4.38
N ALA A 167 -38.51 11.22 -4.52
CA ALA A 167 -37.74 10.42 -5.48
C ALA A 167 -38.08 10.73 -6.94
N ILE A 168 -39.27 11.25 -7.22
CA ILE A 168 -39.78 11.55 -8.58
C ILE A 168 -39.21 12.89 -9.05
N SER A 169 -39.44 13.96 -8.27
CA SER A 169 -38.96 15.31 -8.60
C SER A 169 -37.51 15.55 -8.19
N ARG A 170 -36.89 14.60 -7.45
CA ARG A 170 -35.58 14.75 -6.82
C ARG A 170 -35.48 15.98 -5.91
N GLY A 171 -36.60 16.35 -5.32
CA GLY A 171 -36.72 17.43 -4.36
C GLY A 171 -36.29 16.99 -2.96
N LEU A 172 -35.69 17.90 -2.22
CA LEU A 172 -35.29 17.74 -0.83
C LEU A 172 -35.97 18.84 0.02
N LYS A 173 -36.44 18.50 1.23
CA LYS A 173 -36.92 19.45 2.22
C LYS A 173 -36.16 19.30 3.53
N GLY A 174 -35.89 20.43 4.21
CA GLY A 174 -35.19 20.43 5.50
C GLY A 174 -33.79 19.85 5.39
N VAL A 175 -32.97 20.35 4.46
CA VAL A 175 -31.66 19.79 4.13
C VAL A 175 -30.60 20.30 5.09
N LYS A 176 -29.82 19.36 5.64
CA LYS A 176 -28.61 19.66 6.44
C LYS A 176 -27.41 18.97 5.82
N LEU A 177 -26.44 19.76 5.41
CA LEU A 177 -25.16 19.27 4.91
C LEU A 177 -24.06 19.62 5.89
N VAL A 178 -23.21 18.66 6.23
CA VAL A 178 -22.03 18.89 7.06
C VAL A 178 -20.82 18.35 6.32
N ARG A 179 -19.85 19.22 6.07
CA ARG A 179 -18.54 18.83 5.51
C ARG A 179 -17.49 18.93 6.60
N ARG A 180 -16.72 17.88 6.79
CA ARG A 180 -15.56 17.88 7.68
C ARG A 180 -14.30 17.69 6.86
N LEU A 181 -13.46 18.71 6.84
CA LEU A 181 -12.11 18.60 6.28
C LEU A 181 -11.15 18.28 7.43
N ASN A 182 -10.62 17.07 7.42
CA ASN A 182 -9.64 16.62 8.41
C ASN A 182 -8.23 16.72 7.80
N VAL A 183 -7.31 17.34 8.52
CA VAL A 183 -5.88 17.30 8.21
C VAL A 183 -5.20 16.58 9.37
N LYS A 184 -4.50 15.48 9.08
CA LYS A 184 -3.83 14.64 10.08
C LYS A 184 -4.76 14.11 11.20
N ASN A 185 -5.99 13.69 10.85
CA ASN A 185 -7.03 13.22 11.78
C ASN A 185 -7.62 14.27 12.73
N GLU A 186 -7.24 15.53 12.63
CA GLU A 186 -7.87 16.63 13.37
C GLU A 186 -8.83 17.40 12.46
N PRO A 187 -10.05 17.73 12.92
CA PRO A 187 -10.97 18.56 12.14
C PRO A 187 -10.39 19.98 12.05
N VAL A 188 -10.03 20.38 10.83
CA VAL A 188 -9.47 21.73 10.58
C VAL A 188 -10.57 22.69 10.17
N LEU A 189 -11.52 22.22 9.36
CA LEU A 189 -12.59 23.05 8.85
C LEU A 189 -13.89 22.26 8.86
N VAL A 190 -14.90 22.80 9.51
CA VAL A 190 -16.25 22.22 9.52
C VAL A 190 -17.19 23.22 8.87
N THR A 191 -17.76 22.85 7.74
CA THR A 191 -18.80 23.63 7.06
C THR A 191 -20.15 22.97 7.31
N LYS A 192 -21.09 23.71 7.87
CA LYS A 192 -22.48 23.30 8.06
C LYS A 192 -23.38 24.16 7.18
N ILE A 193 -24.26 23.54 6.44
CA ILE A 193 -25.20 24.21 5.54
C ILE A 193 -26.59 23.69 5.87
N ASN A 194 -27.51 24.58 6.21
CA ASN A 194 -28.93 24.28 6.43
C ASN A 194 -29.73 24.98 5.38
N ALA A 195 -30.69 24.30 4.75
CA ALA A 195 -31.56 24.88 3.74
C ALA A 195 -33.01 24.36 3.87
N GLU A 196 -33.97 25.18 3.55
CA GLU A 196 -35.40 24.82 3.59
C GLU A 196 -35.72 23.83 2.47
N GLU A 197 -35.22 24.10 1.27
CA GLU A 197 -35.48 23.32 0.07
C GLU A 197 -34.19 23.07 -0.71
N GLY A 198 -34.20 22.00 -1.48
CA GLY A 198 -33.11 21.69 -2.40
C GLY A 198 -33.53 20.70 -3.48
N THR A 199 -32.69 20.56 -4.47
CA THR A 199 -32.82 19.52 -5.49
C THR A 199 -31.49 18.80 -5.61
N TYR A 200 -31.51 17.51 -5.94
CA TYR A 200 -30.28 16.73 -6.18
C TYR A 200 -30.29 16.09 -7.56
N ALA A 201 -29.16 16.03 -8.16
CA ALA A 201 -28.93 15.31 -9.41
C ALA A 201 -27.70 14.39 -9.27
N VAL A 202 -27.88 13.12 -9.55
CA VAL A 202 -26.75 12.17 -9.56
C VAL A 202 -26.04 12.31 -10.90
N LEU A 203 -24.83 12.86 -10.87
CA LEU A 203 -23.95 12.95 -12.03
C LEU A 203 -23.11 11.68 -12.08
N ARG A 204 -23.31 10.87 -13.12
CA ARG A 204 -22.49 9.66 -13.35
C ARG A 204 -21.01 10.05 -13.34
N GLU A 205 -20.20 9.30 -12.60
CA GLU A 205 -18.73 9.45 -12.47
C GLU A 205 -18.24 10.67 -11.65
N ARG A 206 -19.07 11.62 -11.29
CA ARG A 206 -18.62 12.85 -10.61
C ARG A 206 -19.09 12.96 -9.16
N GLY A 207 -20.34 12.56 -8.88
CA GLY A 207 -20.92 12.73 -7.54
C GLY A 207 -22.39 13.13 -7.56
N ILE A 208 -22.84 13.73 -6.48
CA ILE A 208 -24.19 14.28 -6.35
C ILE A 208 -24.09 15.79 -6.44
N ALA A 209 -24.68 16.37 -7.48
CA ALA A 209 -24.89 17.82 -7.53
C ALA A 209 -26.10 18.15 -6.68
N ILE A 210 -25.96 19.05 -5.72
CA ILE A 210 -27.01 19.53 -4.86
C ILE A 210 -27.16 21.03 -5.08
N GLU A 211 -28.36 21.46 -5.36
CA GLU A 211 -28.76 22.87 -5.38
C GLU A 211 -29.69 23.12 -4.22
N LEU A 212 -29.27 23.96 -3.29
CA LEU A 212 -30.02 24.36 -2.10
C LEU A 212 -30.58 25.74 -2.29
N ARG A 213 -31.77 25.98 -1.73
CA ARG A 213 -32.47 27.27 -1.78
C ARG A 213 -32.86 27.70 -0.38
N LYS A 214 -32.78 29.01 -0.13
CA LYS A 214 -33.16 29.64 1.15
C LYS A 214 -32.47 28.96 2.33
N GLY A 215 -31.24 29.30 2.58
CA GLY A 215 -30.49 28.63 3.65
C GLY A 215 -29.40 29.50 4.25
N GLN A 216 -28.75 28.89 5.24
CA GLN A 216 -27.66 29.45 6.01
C GLN A 216 -26.47 28.55 5.94
N PHE A 217 -25.27 29.13 5.90
CA PHE A 217 -24.05 28.38 6.06
C PHE A 217 -23.25 28.90 7.26
N SER A 218 -22.56 28.01 7.93
CA SER A 218 -21.56 28.35 8.92
C SER A 218 -20.29 27.52 8.69
N GLN A 219 -19.15 28.19 8.72
CA GLN A 219 -17.86 27.57 8.55
C GLN A 219 -16.99 27.91 9.75
N THR A 220 -16.55 26.88 10.47
CA THR A 220 -15.72 27.00 11.66
C THR A 220 -14.32 26.50 11.35
N ASP A 221 -13.30 27.33 11.56
CA ASP A 221 -11.91 26.95 11.48
C ASP A 221 -11.41 26.59 12.88
N TYR A 222 -11.01 25.33 13.07
CA TYR A 222 -10.50 24.85 14.36
C TYR A 222 -9.01 25.14 14.58
N LYS A 223 -8.29 25.61 13.56
CA LYS A 223 -6.90 26.06 13.72
C LYS A 223 -6.82 27.48 14.28
N ASP A 224 -7.77 28.31 13.94
CA ASP A 224 -7.89 29.69 14.42
C ASP A 224 -9.14 29.77 15.30
N ALA A 225 -9.01 29.38 16.57
CA ALA A 225 -10.11 29.32 17.51
C ALA A 225 -10.78 30.69 17.66
N GLY A 226 -11.80 30.97 16.86
CA GLY A 226 -12.55 32.24 16.84
C GLY A 226 -13.01 32.70 15.46
N LYS A 227 -12.50 32.15 14.38
CA LYS A 227 -12.99 32.50 13.02
C LYS A 227 -14.18 31.61 12.65
N VAL A 228 -15.35 32.12 12.89
CA VAL A 228 -16.62 31.56 12.39
C VAL A 228 -17.12 32.46 11.29
N LEU A 229 -17.15 31.95 10.05
CA LEU A 229 -17.81 32.60 8.93
C LEU A 229 -19.27 32.15 8.92
N TYR A 230 -20.18 33.10 8.92
CA TYR A 230 -21.61 32.87 8.95
C TYR A 230 -22.30 33.72 7.87
N GLY A 231 -23.29 33.17 7.19
CA GLY A 231 -24.01 33.91 6.17
C GLY A 231 -25.24 33.19 5.66
N ASP A 232 -26.13 33.97 5.07
CA ASP A 232 -27.37 33.50 4.43
C ASP A 232 -27.14 33.41 2.92
N PHE A 233 -27.86 32.51 2.26
CA PHE A 233 -27.83 32.39 0.81
C PHE A 233 -29.26 32.16 0.24
N SER A 234 -29.52 32.74 -0.91
CA SER A 234 -30.72 32.46 -1.68
C SER A 234 -30.63 31.20 -2.53
N SER A 235 -29.44 30.91 -3.04
CA SER A 235 -29.09 29.68 -3.77
C SER A 235 -27.65 29.28 -3.51
N TYR A 236 -27.43 28.00 -3.25
CA TYR A 236 -26.11 27.41 -3.05
C TYR A 236 -25.97 26.11 -3.86
N LYS A 237 -25.02 26.07 -4.77
CA LYS A 237 -24.74 24.88 -5.60
C LYS A 237 -23.43 24.22 -5.16
N THR A 238 -23.49 22.93 -4.90
CA THR A 238 -22.30 22.15 -4.55
C THR A 238 -22.32 20.80 -5.23
N LEU A 239 -21.13 20.29 -5.53
CA LEU A 239 -20.92 18.94 -5.99
C LEU A 239 -20.33 18.13 -4.85
N ILE A 240 -21.03 17.11 -4.41
CA ILE A 240 -20.54 16.13 -3.43
C ILE A 240 -19.94 14.97 -4.19
N PRO A 241 -18.61 14.86 -4.27
CA PRO A 241 -17.97 13.77 -4.99
C PRO A 241 -18.22 12.46 -4.24
N PHE A 242 -18.40 11.36 -4.95
CA PHE A 242 -18.51 10.04 -4.32
C PHE A 242 -17.23 9.63 -3.58
N PHE A 243 -16.11 10.20 -3.97
CA PHE A 243 -14.78 9.96 -3.37
C PHE A 243 -14.22 11.26 -2.84
N SER A 244 -13.67 11.18 -1.63
CA SER A 244 -12.98 12.31 -1.02
C SER A 244 -11.79 12.75 -1.89
N THR A 245 -11.77 14.03 -2.25
CA THR A 245 -10.59 14.71 -2.83
C THR A 245 -9.61 15.15 -1.73
N SER A 246 -9.64 14.51 -0.55
CA SER A 246 -8.71 14.83 0.53
C SER A 246 -7.26 14.58 0.11
N VAL A 247 -6.33 15.15 0.85
CA VAL A 247 -4.87 15.11 0.60
C VAL A 247 -4.34 13.69 0.37
N ASP A 248 -5.00 12.66 0.93
CA ASP A 248 -4.68 11.25 0.71
C ASP A 248 -4.98 10.74 -0.72
N SER A 249 -5.96 11.33 -1.42
CA SER A 249 -6.26 10.93 -2.80
C SER A 249 -5.14 11.27 -3.78
N ARG A 250 -4.34 12.31 -3.51
CA ARG A 250 -3.16 12.65 -4.33
C ARG A 250 -2.03 11.64 -4.16
N SER A 251 -1.88 11.05 -2.98
CA SER A 251 -0.89 10.00 -2.73
C SER A 251 -1.31 8.66 -3.34
N LEU A 252 -2.59 8.33 -3.33
CA LEU A 252 -3.16 7.18 -4.03
C LEU A 252 -2.99 7.34 -5.54
N TYR A 253 -3.26 8.54 -6.07
CA TYR A 253 -3.07 8.84 -7.48
C TYR A 253 -1.62 8.67 -7.95
N ALA A 254 -0.63 9.02 -7.12
CA ALA A 254 0.78 8.79 -7.43
C ALA A 254 1.13 7.31 -7.59
N ARG A 255 0.49 6.43 -6.79
CA ARG A 255 0.69 4.97 -6.88
C ARG A 255 0.12 4.34 -8.16
N GLU A 256 -0.88 4.96 -8.75
CA GLU A 256 -1.54 4.50 -9.97
C GLU A 256 -0.80 4.89 -11.25
N ILE A 257 0.17 5.79 -11.15
CA ILE A 257 0.96 6.26 -12.29
C ILE A 257 2.26 5.45 -12.37
N SER A 258 2.63 5.01 -13.56
CA SER A 258 3.94 4.38 -13.79
C SER A 258 5.09 5.33 -13.43
N THR A 259 6.22 4.78 -13.05
CA THR A 259 7.39 5.60 -12.69
C THR A 259 7.82 6.54 -13.80
N THR A 260 7.77 6.09 -15.06
CA THR A 260 8.03 6.93 -16.23
C THR A 260 7.02 8.08 -16.36
N GLY A 261 5.75 7.80 -16.03
CA GLY A 261 4.70 8.81 -15.99
C GLY A 261 4.87 9.84 -14.88
N LEU A 262 5.35 9.41 -13.69
CA LEU A 262 5.67 10.31 -12.59
C LEU A 262 6.83 11.23 -12.94
N ILE A 263 7.92 10.70 -13.51
CA ILE A 263 9.09 11.49 -13.90
C ILE A 263 8.72 12.61 -14.88
N LYS A 264 7.88 12.28 -15.88
CA LYS A 264 7.42 13.28 -16.86
C LYS A 264 6.54 14.38 -16.25
N ARG A 265 5.86 14.10 -15.14
CA ARG A 265 4.94 15.06 -14.49
C ARG A 265 5.60 15.90 -13.41
N ILE A 266 6.79 15.52 -12.91
CA ILE A 266 7.49 16.25 -11.84
C ILE A 266 7.73 17.73 -12.22
N SER A 267 8.04 18.02 -13.48
CA SER A 267 8.28 19.38 -13.95
C SER A 267 7.02 20.22 -14.18
N ALA A 268 5.86 19.58 -14.22
CA ALA A 268 4.57 20.22 -14.55
C ALA A 268 3.66 20.45 -13.33
N VAL A 269 4.10 20.06 -12.13
CA VAL A 269 3.30 20.14 -10.90
C VAL A 269 3.98 21.04 -9.86
N ASP A 270 3.20 21.47 -8.86
CA ASP A 270 3.68 22.24 -7.71
C ASP A 270 4.76 21.48 -6.90
N ALA A 271 5.61 22.21 -6.19
CA ALA A 271 6.75 21.66 -5.46
C ALA A 271 6.35 20.57 -4.43
N ASP A 272 5.21 20.73 -3.71
CA ASP A 272 4.69 19.75 -2.75
C ASP A 272 4.29 18.44 -3.45
N THR A 273 3.61 18.53 -4.59
CA THR A 273 3.22 17.35 -5.37
C THR A 273 4.43 16.68 -6.02
N ALA A 274 5.40 17.47 -6.52
CA ALA A 274 6.66 16.96 -7.05
C ALA A 274 7.46 16.19 -5.98
N GLY A 275 7.48 16.70 -4.74
CA GLY A 275 8.04 16.02 -3.58
C GLY A 275 7.41 14.65 -3.34
N LYS A 276 6.08 14.55 -3.33
CA LYS A 276 5.35 13.28 -3.18
C LYS A 276 5.67 12.28 -4.29
N TYR A 277 5.81 12.75 -5.53
CA TYR A 277 6.20 11.89 -6.65
C TYR A 277 7.63 11.35 -6.50
N ARG A 278 8.57 12.18 -6.07
CA ARG A 278 9.95 11.73 -5.79
C ARG A 278 10.00 10.69 -4.68
N ILE A 279 9.24 10.88 -3.58
CA ILE A 279 9.15 9.92 -2.48
C ILE A 279 8.56 8.58 -2.97
N GLU A 280 7.52 8.61 -3.79
CA GLU A 280 6.92 7.41 -4.35
C GLU A 280 7.91 6.64 -5.23
N ILE A 281 8.66 7.32 -6.11
CA ILE A 281 9.70 6.70 -6.95
C ILE A 281 10.78 6.06 -6.08
N ALA A 282 11.30 6.80 -5.08
CA ALA A 282 12.32 6.30 -4.17
C ALA A 282 11.83 5.08 -3.37
N SER A 283 10.57 5.11 -2.90
CA SER A 283 9.93 3.98 -2.21
C SER A 283 9.90 2.72 -3.08
N ARG A 284 9.50 2.84 -4.35
CA ARG A 284 9.46 1.70 -5.30
C ARG A 284 10.82 1.09 -5.52
N LEU A 285 11.85 1.93 -5.67
CA LEU A 285 13.22 1.46 -5.85
C LEU A 285 13.76 0.80 -4.57
N ALA A 286 13.55 1.42 -3.40
CA ALA A 286 13.98 0.86 -2.12
C ALA A 286 13.30 -0.50 -1.84
N MET A 287 11.99 -0.62 -2.09
CA MET A 287 11.28 -1.89 -1.95
C MET A 287 11.78 -2.97 -2.90
N ALA A 288 12.14 -2.61 -4.12
CA ALA A 288 12.66 -3.57 -5.09
C ALA A 288 14.03 -4.15 -4.69
N LEU A 289 14.84 -3.43 -3.92
CA LEU A 289 16.14 -3.88 -3.42
C LEU A 289 16.01 -4.78 -2.17
N THR A 290 14.85 -4.86 -1.56
CA THR A 290 14.64 -5.57 -0.28
C THR A 290 15.03 -7.06 -0.33
N PRO A 291 14.76 -7.86 -1.38
CA PRO A 291 15.19 -9.26 -1.42
C PRO A 291 16.71 -9.42 -1.33
N LEU A 292 17.47 -8.53 -1.95
CA LEU A 292 18.93 -8.54 -1.87
C LEU A 292 19.41 -8.22 -0.44
N VAL A 293 18.82 -7.22 0.20
CA VAL A 293 19.11 -6.87 1.60
C VAL A 293 18.79 -8.05 2.51
N PHE A 294 17.66 -8.68 2.30
CA PHE A 294 17.22 -9.84 3.07
C PHE A 294 18.09 -11.07 2.83
N PHE A 295 18.64 -11.25 1.63
CA PHE A 295 19.66 -12.25 1.38
C PHE A 295 20.93 -11.93 2.17
N LEU A 296 21.42 -10.69 2.13
CA LEU A 296 22.64 -10.28 2.82
C LEU A 296 22.56 -10.49 4.35
N ILE A 297 21.39 -10.29 4.95
CA ILE A 297 21.15 -10.53 6.37
C ILE A 297 20.87 -12.02 6.64
N GLY A 298 20.00 -12.62 5.85
CA GLY A 298 19.48 -13.97 6.07
C GLY A 298 20.53 -15.07 5.89
N ALA A 299 21.42 -14.90 4.91
CA ALA A 299 22.45 -15.90 4.63
C ALA A 299 23.43 -16.12 5.80
N PRO A 300 24.10 -15.08 6.36
CA PRO A 300 24.98 -15.28 7.51
C PRO A 300 24.20 -15.66 8.78
N LEU A 301 22.96 -15.19 8.93
CA LEU A 301 22.14 -15.54 10.07
C LEU A 301 21.69 -17.00 10.03
N GLY A 302 21.32 -17.52 8.86
CA GLY A 302 20.97 -18.93 8.67
C GLY A 302 22.09 -19.87 9.08
N VAL A 303 23.34 -19.48 8.79
CA VAL A 303 24.53 -20.22 9.23
C VAL A 303 24.75 -20.12 10.75
N VAL A 304 24.52 -18.96 11.36
CA VAL A 304 24.65 -18.77 12.83
C VAL A 304 23.60 -19.55 13.62
N LEU A 305 22.44 -19.78 13.02
CA LEU A 305 21.35 -20.56 13.62
C LEU A 305 21.57 -22.09 13.48
N GLU A 306 22.75 -22.51 13.02
CA GLU A 306 23.15 -23.91 12.92
C GLU A 306 22.86 -24.65 14.24
N GLY A 307 22.10 -25.75 14.16
CA GLY A 307 21.71 -26.56 15.33
C GLY A 307 20.52 -26.04 16.15
N ARG A 308 19.97 -24.86 15.89
CA ARG A 308 18.82 -24.30 16.65
C ARG A 308 17.44 -24.63 16.06
N GLY A 309 17.41 -25.32 14.94
CA GLY A 309 16.19 -25.82 14.33
C GLY A 309 15.39 -24.81 13.48
N ARG A 310 14.42 -25.32 12.72
CA ARG A 310 13.57 -24.53 11.81
C ARG A 310 12.77 -23.44 12.52
N SER A 311 12.36 -23.70 13.78
CA SER A 311 11.61 -22.72 14.59
C SER A 311 12.40 -21.45 14.88
N ALA A 312 13.70 -21.55 15.12
CA ALA A 312 14.56 -20.39 15.30
C ALA A 312 14.63 -19.54 14.02
N GLY A 313 14.81 -20.16 12.85
CA GLY A 313 14.80 -19.47 11.56
C GLY A 313 13.51 -18.69 11.32
N PHE A 314 12.36 -19.29 11.63
CA PHE A 314 11.07 -18.64 11.54
C PHE A 314 10.96 -17.43 12.48
N THR A 315 11.31 -17.58 13.75
CA THR A 315 11.24 -16.49 14.74
C THR A 315 12.13 -15.32 14.37
N PHE A 316 13.38 -15.58 13.97
CA PHE A 316 14.30 -14.52 13.55
C PHE A 316 13.86 -13.85 12.26
N SER A 317 13.25 -14.57 11.31
CA SER A 317 12.72 -13.95 10.11
C SER A 317 11.62 -12.95 10.43
N LEU A 318 10.66 -13.30 11.30
CA LEU A 318 9.60 -12.39 11.72
C LEU A 318 10.13 -11.14 12.42
N LEU A 319 11.12 -11.31 13.31
CA LEU A 319 11.75 -10.19 14.00
C LEU A 319 12.42 -9.22 13.02
N ILE A 320 13.19 -9.73 12.07
CA ILE A 320 13.88 -8.91 11.06
C ILE A 320 12.88 -8.20 10.17
N ILE A 321 11.83 -8.91 9.71
CA ILE A 321 10.76 -8.34 8.91
C ILE A 321 10.10 -7.18 9.65
N PHE A 322 9.72 -7.39 10.92
CA PHE A 322 9.09 -6.38 11.74
C PHE A 322 9.99 -5.13 11.90
N LEU A 323 11.26 -5.32 12.23
CA LEU A 323 12.22 -4.23 12.39
C LEU A 323 12.46 -3.48 11.07
N TYR A 324 12.64 -4.21 9.97
CA TYR A 324 12.88 -3.60 8.65
C TYR A 324 11.69 -2.78 8.16
N TYR A 325 10.47 -3.35 8.22
CA TYR A 325 9.27 -2.62 7.80
C TYR A 325 8.90 -1.51 8.77
N GLY A 326 9.11 -1.69 10.07
CA GLY A 326 8.96 -0.63 11.07
C GLY A 326 9.87 0.57 10.75
N LEU A 327 11.14 0.31 10.46
CA LEU A 327 12.09 1.35 10.04
C LEU A 327 11.68 1.97 8.68
N SER A 328 11.17 1.18 7.74
CA SER A 328 10.70 1.67 6.44
C SER A 328 9.50 2.61 6.58
N ILE A 329 8.54 2.27 7.45
CA ILE A 329 7.38 3.14 7.74
C ILE A 329 7.84 4.43 8.41
N THR A 330 8.75 4.34 9.39
CA THR A 330 9.31 5.51 10.06
C THR A 330 10.03 6.43 9.07
N SER A 331 10.86 5.86 8.18
CA SER A 331 11.54 6.61 7.12
C SER A 331 10.55 7.28 6.17
N MET A 332 9.44 6.62 5.82
CA MET A 332 8.39 7.22 4.99
C MET A 332 7.70 8.39 5.70
N VAL A 333 7.39 8.25 6.99
CA VAL A 333 6.76 9.32 7.78
C VAL A 333 7.69 10.52 7.90
N LEU A 334 8.98 10.29 8.17
CA LEU A 334 10.00 11.35 8.24
C LEU A 334 10.18 12.05 6.89
N ALA A 335 10.25 11.28 5.79
CA ALA A 335 10.34 11.83 4.46
C ALA A 335 9.15 12.75 4.11
N ARG A 336 7.95 12.42 4.56
CA ARG A 336 6.75 13.25 4.34
C ARG A 336 6.67 14.48 5.25
N LYS A 337 7.31 14.44 6.42
CA LYS A 337 7.24 15.51 7.41
C LYS A 337 8.29 16.61 7.17
N TYR A 338 9.46 16.21 6.70
CA TYR A 338 10.60 17.11 6.52
C TYR A 338 10.99 17.18 5.05
N ASP A 339 10.57 18.23 4.34
CA ASP A 339 10.76 18.42 2.89
C ASP A 339 12.22 18.37 2.38
N VAL A 340 13.21 18.49 3.23
CA VAL A 340 14.63 18.62 2.90
C VAL A 340 15.41 17.30 2.82
N LEU A 341 14.96 16.26 3.54
CA LEU A 341 15.71 14.98 3.66
C LEU A 341 15.30 13.84 2.71
N PHE A 342 14.25 14.10 1.97
CA PHE A 342 13.56 13.69 0.96
C PHE A 342 13.59 12.33 0.40
N PRO A 343 13.87 11.95 -0.79
CA PRO A 343 13.78 10.62 -1.34
C PRO A 343 14.86 9.68 -0.78
N TRP A 344 15.98 10.21 -0.32
CA TRP A 344 17.09 9.41 0.27
C TRP A 344 16.72 8.70 1.58
N ALA A 345 15.81 9.27 2.39
CA ALA A 345 15.33 8.63 3.61
C ALA A 345 14.68 7.25 3.35
N MET A 346 14.10 7.05 2.16
CA MET A 346 13.51 5.77 1.77
C MET A 346 14.54 4.64 1.63
N PHE A 347 15.81 4.97 1.42
CA PHE A 347 16.89 4.00 1.30
C PHE A 347 17.55 3.65 2.63
N VAL A 348 17.27 4.38 3.72
CA VAL A 348 17.87 4.14 5.05
C VAL A 348 17.70 2.68 5.51
N PRO A 349 16.52 2.05 5.42
CA PRO A 349 16.38 0.64 5.79
C PRO A 349 17.21 -0.30 4.91
N ALA A 350 17.27 -0.01 3.61
CA ALA A 350 18.02 -0.83 2.66
C ALA A 350 19.54 -0.72 2.88
N VAL A 351 20.05 0.51 3.05
CA VAL A 351 21.48 0.76 3.32
C VAL A 351 21.87 0.22 4.68
N GLY A 352 21.07 0.49 5.73
CA GLY A 352 21.32 -0.03 7.07
C GLY A 352 21.29 -1.55 7.13
N GLY A 353 20.30 -2.17 6.48
CA GLY A 353 20.19 -3.62 6.38
C GLY A 353 21.35 -4.24 5.58
N ALA A 354 21.73 -3.64 4.45
CA ALA A 354 22.89 -4.10 3.66
C ALA A 354 24.20 -3.97 4.43
N ALA A 355 24.42 -2.83 5.11
CA ALA A 355 25.61 -2.62 5.94
C ALA A 355 25.70 -3.66 7.07
N LEU A 356 24.58 -3.91 7.77
CA LEU A 356 24.51 -4.94 8.81
C LEU A 356 24.76 -6.34 8.24
N GLY A 357 24.15 -6.68 7.12
CA GLY A 357 24.39 -7.94 6.42
C GLY A 357 25.86 -8.14 6.05
N LEU A 358 26.48 -7.16 5.38
CA LEU A 358 27.88 -7.18 4.98
C LEU A 358 28.83 -7.27 6.20
N TRP A 359 28.52 -6.57 7.30
CA TRP A 359 29.27 -6.68 8.55
C TRP A 359 29.20 -8.12 9.11
N MET A 360 28.00 -8.73 9.09
CA MET A 360 27.84 -10.13 9.51
C MET A 360 28.61 -11.10 8.61
N TRP A 361 28.62 -10.87 7.28
CA TRP A 361 29.41 -11.64 6.33
C TRP A 361 30.90 -11.58 6.68
N LYS A 362 31.46 -10.38 6.87
CA LYS A 362 32.88 -10.19 7.23
C LYS A 362 33.24 -10.89 8.55
N LYS A 363 32.41 -10.75 9.58
CA LYS A 363 32.68 -11.26 10.92
C LYS A 363 32.51 -12.78 11.04
N ARG A 364 31.57 -13.38 10.29
CA ARG A 364 31.17 -14.78 10.49
C ARG A 364 31.65 -15.73 9.40
N LEU A 365 31.84 -15.27 8.18
CA LEU A 365 32.20 -16.12 7.06
C LEU A 365 33.67 -16.00 6.67
N TYR A 366 34.33 -14.86 6.94
CA TYR A 366 35.76 -14.65 6.63
C TYR A 366 36.66 -14.74 7.86
N ALA A 367 36.11 -14.76 9.09
CA ALA A 367 36.91 -14.87 10.31
C ALA A 367 37.17 -16.31 10.78
N ARG A 368 36.91 -17.32 9.91
CA ARG A 368 37.21 -18.73 10.17
C ARG A 368 38.10 -19.32 9.10
#